data_84cbe84fedb6ff7f6c1de1ae977f729f
#
_entry.id   84cbe84fedb6ff7f6c1de1ae977f729f
#
_cell.length_a   1.000
_cell.length_b   1.000
_cell.length_c   1.000
_cell.angle_alpha   90.00
_cell.angle_beta   90.00
_cell.angle_gamma   90.00
#
_symmetry.space_group_name_H-M   'P 1'
#
loop_
_entity.id
_entity.type
_entity.pdbx_description
1 polymer ?
#
loop_
_entity_poly.entity_id
_entity_poly.type
_entity_poly.pdbx_seq_one_letter_code
_entity_poly.pdbx_strand_id
1 'polypeptide(L)'
;IPHNIDGKYQPDAYKYCAGYQYDDKTIVGFSHTHFNGTGHSDLGDILIMPMIGDVKLDMGKADSTELGYRSHFNHKTEKAEPGYYSVILDDYNILAELTATDRVGVHRYTFPKDTKDGHIILDLTYGIYNYDGKVLIANLRVEDEYTLTGYRITRGWSRMNYTYFAVRFSKPIKNYGCRNTEKVKYNGFWRKFDMTDNFPEMFGNKLIAFFDFDFSDNKPLEIKVGLSAVDCLGALKNLEAETKGKSFNEIKEETQNKWEKELSCIKIDADYDKKCVFYTSLYHTMINPSIYQDIDGRYRGIDHNIHQATKGQTNYTVFSVWDTFRGEHPLMNLIKPSRSEQFVNSMLNHYLQSVHKVLPIWSHMGNENWCMIGY
;
A
#
# COMPACT_ATOMS: atom_id res chain seq x y z
N ILE A 1 6.43 2.13 12.79
CA ILE A 1 7.60 1.29 12.57
C ILE A 1 8.82 2.07 13.04
N PRO A 2 9.61 1.53 13.95
CA PRO A 2 10.61 2.31 14.67
C PRO A 2 12.00 2.35 14.03
N HIS A 3 12.24 1.80 12.84
CA HIS A 3 13.60 1.49 12.46
C HIS A 3 14.24 2.53 11.56
N ASN A 4 15.25 3.20 12.14
CA ASN A 4 16.25 3.93 11.40
C ASN A 4 17.44 2.97 11.17
N ILE A 5 17.73 2.68 9.92
CA ILE A 5 18.84 1.82 9.56
C ILE A 5 20.00 2.71 9.14
N ASP A 6 20.78 3.18 10.09
CA ASP A 6 22.03 3.89 9.85
C ASP A 6 23.11 2.96 9.27
N GLY A 7 22.78 2.22 8.20
CA GLY A 7 23.68 1.25 7.58
C GLY A 7 24.02 0.02 8.44
N LYS A 8 23.35 -0.16 9.58
CA LYS A 8 23.55 -1.32 10.46
C LYS A 8 22.38 -2.28 10.37
N TYR A 9 22.68 -3.58 10.26
CA TYR A 9 21.70 -4.64 10.33
C TYR A 9 20.95 -4.57 11.67
N GLN A 10 19.62 -4.48 11.60
CA GLN A 10 18.76 -4.55 12.76
C GLN A 10 18.11 -5.93 12.77
N PRO A 11 18.33 -6.76 13.80
CA PRO A 11 17.72 -8.10 13.89
C PRO A 11 16.20 -8.07 13.78
N ASP A 12 15.55 -7.00 14.26
CA ASP A 12 14.11 -6.81 14.22
C ASP A 12 13.59 -6.36 12.84
N ALA A 13 14.49 -6.19 11.86
CA ALA A 13 14.12 -5.73 10.52
C ALA A 13 13.03 -6.59 9.90
N TYR A 14 13.16 -7.91 10.01
CA TYR A 14 12.17 -8.84 9.45
C TYR A 14 10.82 -8.82 10.17
N LYS A 15 10.78 -8.35 11.40
CA LYS A 15 9.55 -8.24 12.19
C LYS A 15 8.48 -7.35 11.52
N TYR A 16 8.90 -6.35 10.76
CA TYR A 16 8.02 -5.32 10.22
C TYR A 16 7.75 -5.41 8.71
N CYS A 17 8.22 -6.44 8.02
CA CYS A 17 8.04 -6.55 6.57
C CYS A 17 6.57 -6.55 6.13
N ALA A 18 5.67 -7.06 6.96
CA ALA A 18 4.22 -7.00 6.74
C ALA A 18 3.57 -5.67 7.18
N GLY A 19 4.33 -4.75 7.76
CA GLY A 19 3.87 -3.42 8.18
C GLY A 19 3.15 -3.38 9.53
N TYR A 20 2.51 -4.46 9.96
CA TYR A 20 1.77 -4.56 11.22
C TYR A 20 2.51 -5.41 12.25
N GLN A 21 2.47 -4.97 13.51
CA GLN A 21 2.91 -5.75 14.66
C GLN A 21 1.94 -5.60 15.82
N TYR A 22 1.50 -6.72 16.41
CA TYR A 22 0.52 -6.72 17.49
C TYR A 22 0.99 -5.97 18.74
N ASP A 23 2.28 -6.02 19.04
CA ASP A 23 2.85 -5.37 20.25
C ASP A 23 3.03 -3.86 20.11
N ASP A 24 2.87 -3.31 18.90
CA ASP A 24 2.99 -1.88 18.67
C ASP A 24 1.92 -1.09 19.43
N LYS A 25 2.27 0.09 19.91
CA LYS A 25 1.37 0.97 20.66
C LYS A 25 0.87 2.14 19.85
N THR A 26 1.45 2.36 18.67
CA THR A 26 1.12 3.50 17.82
C THR A 26 1.03 3.10 16.35
N ILE A 27 0.10 3.73 15.64
CA ILE A 27 -0.06 3.65 14.19
C ILE A 27 0.55 4.89 13.56
N VAL A 28 1.42 4.70 12.56
CA VAL A 28 2.01 5.78 11.74
C VAL A 28 1.01 6.23 10.67
N GLY A 29 0.24 5.31 10.15
CA GLY A 29 -0.71 5.51 9.08
C GLY A 29 -0.97 4.20 8.34
N PHE A 30 -1.69 4.30 7.25
CA PHE A 30 -2.14 3.16 6.44
C PHE A 30 -1.50 3.25 5.05
N SER A 31 -0.61 2.31 4.75
CA SER A 31 0.08 2.19 3.45
C SER A 31 -0.54 1.07 2.61
N HIS A 32 -0.25 1.06 1.30
CA HIS A 32 -1.01 0.28 0.32
C HIS A 32 -0.29 -0.95 -0.23
N THR A 33 1.00 -1.10 0.05
CA THR A 33 1.80 -2.23 -0.44
C THR A 33 2.58 -2.86 0.71
N HIS A 34 2.43 -4.19 0.87
CA HIS A 34 3.06 -4.93 1.97
C HIS A 34 3.45 -6.33 1.53
N PHE A 35 4.43 -6.92 2.24
CA PHE A 35 4.67 -8.35 2.18
C PHE A 35 3.76 -9.11 3.16
N ASN A 36 3.70 -10.42 2.99
CA ASN A 36 3.07 -11.34 3.92
C ASN A 36 4.15 -12.11 4.67
N GLY A 37 4.38 -11.77 5.94
CA GLY A 37 5.40 -12.41 6.77
C GLY A 37 6.77 -11.77 6.66
N THR A 38 7.83 -12.57 6.65
CA THR A 38 9.21 -12.10 6.49
C THR A 38 9.49 -11.71 5.05
N GLY A 39 10.54 -10.94 4.84
CA GLY A 39 10.94 -10.45 3.54
C GLY A 39 12.06 -9.44 3.67
N HIS A 40 11.91 -8.32 3.00
CA HIS A 40 12.89 -7.24 3.04
C HIS A 40 12.20 -5.87 3.20
N SER A 41 12.99 -4.80 3.21
CA SER A 41 12.53 -3.46 3.57
C SER A 41 11.79 -2.69 2.47
N ASP A 42 11.53 -3.30 1.32
CA ASP A 42 10.78 -2.65 0.24
C ASP A 42 9.28 -2.57 0.57
N LEU A 43 8.54 -1.84 -0.24
CA LEU A 43 7.11 -1.59 -0.05
C LEU A 43 6.79 -0.65 1.13
N GLY A 44 5.52 -0.59 1.52
CA GLY A 44 5.00 0.43 2.42
C GLY A 44 4.69 1.73 1.68
N ASP A 45 4.30 1.63 0.38
CA ASP A 45 4.07 2.80 -0.46
C ASP A 45 2.76 3.51 -0.13
N ILE A 46 2.75 4.82 -0.38
CA ILE A 46 1.57 5.69 -0.31
C ILE A 46 0.90 5.61 1.07
N LEU A 47 1.57 6.16 2.08
CA LEU A 47 1.05 6.20 3.44
C LEU A 47 0.07 7.36 3.59
N ILE A 48 -1.10 7.06 4.13
CA ILE A 48 -2.17 8.01 4.47
C ILE A 48 -2.42 8.00 5.97
N MET A 49 -2.51 9.19 6.58
CA MET A 49 -2.86 9.35 7.99
C MET A 49 -3.85 10.51 8.17
N PRO A 50 -5.05 10.25 8.74
CA PRO A 50 -5.98 11.31 9.12
C PRO A 50 -5.56 11.94 10.45
N MET A 51 -5.77 13.24 10.60
CA MET A 51 -5.49 13.95 11.84
C MET A 51 -6.39 15.17 12.03
N ILE A 52 -6.43 15.70 13.23
CA ILE A 52 -7.06 16.98 13.62
C ILE A 52 -6.08 17.84 14.39
N GLY A 53 -6.35 19.14 14.47
CA GLY A 53 -5.48 20.13 15.12
C GLY A 53 -4.40 20.64 14.18
N ASP A 54 -3.29 21.12 14.73
CA ASP A 54 -2.19 21.66 13.91
C ASP A 54 -1.58 20.59 13.00
N VAL A 55 -1.37 20.92 11.74
CA VAL A 55 -0.77 20.01 10.75
C VAL A 55 0.65 19.66 11.17
N LYS A 56 0.91 18.37 11.34
CA LYS A 56 2.22 17.80 11.62
C LYS A 56 2.69 16.99 10.42
N LEU A 57 3.88 17.27 9.95
CA LEU A 57 4.49 16.59 8.80
C LEU A 57 5.67 15.68 9.20
N ASP A 58 5.93 15.54 10.49
CA ASP A 58 6.91 14.60 11.01
C ASP A 58 6.21 13.33 11.50
N MET A 59 6.77 12.18 11.13
CA MET A 59 6.27 10.87 11.55
C MET A 59 6.33 10.66 13.07
N GLY A 60 7.21 11.41 13.75
CA GLY A 60 7.44 11.27 15.18
C GLY A 60 8.13 9.95 15.56
N LYS A 61 8.15 9.68 16.85
CA LYS A 61 8.77 8.48 17.43
C LYS A 61 7.75 7.74 18.30
N ALA A 62 7.73 6.41 18.22
CA ALA A 62 6.74 5.58 18.90
C ALA A 62 6.74 5.71 20.44
N ASP A 63 7.92 5.88 21.04
CA ASP A 63 8.13 5.87 22.50
C ASP A 63 8.47 7.29 23.02
N SER A 64 7.98 8.33 22.36
CA SER A 64 8.29 9.72 22.67
C SER A 64 7.02 10.53 22.85
N THR A 65 7.13 11.63 23.60
CA THR A 65 6.09 12.68 23.64
C THR A 65 5.97 13.43 22.31
N GLU A 66 6.94 13.31 21.42
CA GLU A 66 6.95 13.87 20.08
C GLU A 66 6.39 12.87 19.06
N LEU A 67 5.10 12.61 19.12
CA LEU A 67 4.42 11.63 18.26
C LEU A 67 4.36 12.03 16.78
N GLY A 68 4.59 13.31 16.46
CA GLY A 68 4.39 13.80 15.09
C GLY A 68 2.92 13.63 14.66
N TYR A 69 2.68 13.07 13.45
CA TYR A 69 1.33 12.74 12.99
C TYR A 69 0.85 11.34 13.42
N ARG A 70 1.69 10.54 14.09
CA ARG A 70 1.38 9.20 14.63
C ARG A 70 0.28 9.28 15.69
N SER A 71 -0.47 8.20 15.87
CA SER A 71 -1.47 8.08 16.93
C SER A 71 -1.31 6.79 17.72
N HIS A 72 -1.58 6.85 19.02
CA HIS A 72 -1.82 5.65 19.83
C HIS A 72 -3.09 4.95 19.36
N PHE A 73 -3.19 3.67 19.66
CA PHE A 73 -4.38 2.86 19.44
C PHE A 73 -4.50 1.76 20.49
N ASN A 74 -5.66 1.13 20.54
CA ASN A 74 -5.95 0.08 21.50
C ASN A 74 -6.65 -1.10 20.82
N HIS A 75 -6.15 -2.32 21.05
CA HIS A 75 -6.73 -3.56 20.51
C HIS A 75 -8.21 -3.78 20.89
N LYS A 76 -8.72 -3.13 21.97
CA LYS A 76 -10.15 -3.22 22.31
C LYS A 76 -11.05 -2.55 21.28
N THR A 77 -10.51 -1.62 20.51
CA THR A 77 -11.24 -0.91 19.43
C THR A 77 -10.84 -1.42 18.05
N GLU A 78 -9.89 -2.36 17.99
CA GLU A 78 -9.40 -2.94 16.76
C GLU A 78 -10.26 -4.11 16.30
N LYS A 79 -10.56 -4.15 15.01
CA LYS A 79 -11.25 -5.26 14.37
C LYS A 79 -10.55 -5.62 13.07
N ALA A 80 -10.19 -6.88 12.90
CA ALA A 80 -9.58 -7.40 11.69
C ALA A 80 -10.36 -8.64 11.21
N GLU A 81 -10.82 -8.59 9.97
CA GLU A 81 -11.53 -9.67 9.29
C GLU A 81 -11.04 -9.74 7.83
N PRO A 82 -11.11 -10.87 7.16
CA PRO A 82 -10.83 -10.92 5.72
C PRO A 82 -11.66 -9.88 4.96
N GLY A 83 -10.97 -8.94 4.30
CA GLY A 83 -11.61 -7.84 3.56
C GLY A 83 -12.03 -6.62 4.38
N TYR A 84 -11.74 -6.56 5.68
CA TYR A 84 -12.07 -5.39 6.50
C TYR A 84 -11.15 -5.24 7.72
N TYR A 85 -10.75 -4.01 7.96
CA TYR A 85 -10.03 -3.60 9.17
C TYR A 85 -10.61 -2.31 9.75
N SER A 86 -10.67 -2.19 11.06
CA SER A 86 -10.98 -0.91 11.70
C SER A 86 -10.27 -0.73 13.03
N VAL A 87 -10.01 0.52 13.40
CA VAL A 87 -9.38 0.92 14.67
C VAL A 87 -9.72 2.37 14.99
N ILE A 88 -9.74 2.71 16.27
CA ILE A 88 -9.79 4.12 16.70
C ILE A 88 -8.36 4.63 16.87
N LEU A 89 -8.07 5.78 16.28
CA LEU A 89 -6.84 6.53 16.49
C LEU A 89 -7.03 7.39 17.74
N ASP A 90 -6.48 6.93 18.87
CA ASP A 90 -6.83 7.45 20.20
C ASP A 90 -6.49 8.95 20.39
N ASP A 91 -5.35 9.42 19.85
CA ASP A 91 -4.93 10.83 19.98
C ASP A 91 -5.81 11.81 19.19
N TYR A 92 -6.52 11.31 18.18
CA TYR A 92 -7.41 12.10 17.33
C TYR A 92 -8.88 11.75 17.52
N ASN A 93 -9.17 10.64 18.22
CA ASN A 93 -10.51 10.06 18.33
C ASN A 93 -11.18 9.87 16.95
N ILE A 94 -10.40 9.44 15.97
CA ILE A 94 -10.86 9.18 14.59
C ILE A 94 -11.05 7.67 14.44
N LEU A 95 -12.24 7.24 14.02
CA LEU A 95 -12.46 5.86 13.57
C LEU A 95 -11.93 5.72 12.14
N ALA A 96 -10.91 4.89 11.98
CA ALA A 96 -10.37 4.48 10.69
C ALA A 96 -10.94 3.11 10.31
N GLU A 97 -11.49 3.02 9.10
CA GLU A 97 -12.02 1.79 8.51
C GLU A 97 -11.39 1.57 7.13
N LEU A 98 -10.96 0.35 6.86
CA LEU A 98 -10.25 -0.01 5.64
C LEU A 98 -10.90 -1.23 4.97
N THR A 99 -10.98 -1.18 3.66
CA THR A 99 -11.26 -2.33 2.80
C THR A 99 -10.47 -2.18 1.49
N ALA A 100 -10.51 -3.15 0.61
CA ALA A 100 -9.81 -3.07 -0.66
C ALA A 100 -10.50 -3.90 -1.73
N THR A 101 -10.30 -3.51 -2.99
CA THR A 101 -10.51 -4.36 -4.16
C THR A 101 -9.17 -4.96 -4.63
N ASP A 102 -9.10 -5.49 -5.83
CA ASP A 102 -7.87 -6.10 -6.35
C ASP A 102 -6.72 -5.08 -6.57
N ARG A 103 -7.07 -3.80 -6.86
CA ARG A 103 -6.11 -2.73 -7.21
C ARG A 103 -6.36 -1.42 -6.47
N VAL A 104 -7.38 -1.35 -5.63
CA VAL A 104 -7.79 -0.10 -4.98
C VAL A 104 -7.92 -0.30 -3.48
N GLY A 105 -7.14 0.44 -2.69
CA GLY A 105 -7.36 0.58 -1.26
C GLY A 105 -8.49 1.58 -1.00
N VAL A 106 -9.39 1.27 -0.07
CA VAL A 106 -10.52 2.13 0.27
C VAL A 106 -10.55 2.39 1.76
N HIS A 107 -10.50 3.66 2.13
CA HIS A 107 -10.50 4.13 3.50
C HIS A 107 -11.79 4.89 3.78
N ARG A 108 -12.25 4.80 5.02
CA ARG A 108 -13.29 5.66 5.57
C ARG A 108 -12.84 6.17 6.93
N TYR A 109 -12.80 7.48 7.07
CA TYR A 109 -12.43 8.14 8.32
C TYR A 109 -13.61 8.90 8.90
N THR A 110 -14.05 8.50 10.09
CA THR A 110 -15.10 9.18 10.84
C THR A 110 -14.45 10.04 11.91
N PHE A 111 -14.55 11.33 11.73
CA PHE A 111 -14.02 12.33 12.65
C PHE A 111 -14.96 12.55 13.85
N PRO A 112 -14.45 13.04 14.99
CA PRO A 112 -15.30 13.42 16.12
C PRO A 112 -16.38 14.40 15.69
N LYS A 113 -17.54 14.36 16.37
CA LYS A 113 -18.59 15.36 16.17
C LYS A 113 -18.04 16.76 16.48
N ASP A 114 -18.55 17.75 15.77
CA ASP A 114 -18.14 19.15 15.88
C ASP A 114 -16.71 19.47 15.39
N THR A 115 -16.00 18.49 14.79
CA THR A 115 -14.78 18.77 14.04
C THR A 115 -15.13 19.63 12.83
N LYS A 116 -14.52 20.81 12.72
CA LYS A 116 -14.72 21.70 11.56
C LYS A 116 -13.71 21.41 10.48
N ASP A 117 -12.44 21.37 10.85
CA ASP A 117 -11.32 21.17 9.96
C ASP A 117 -10.57 19.90 10.35
N GLY A 118 -10.34 19.04 9.38
CA GLY A 118 -9.53 17.83 9.53
C GLY A 118 -8.57 17.71 8.37
N HIS A 119 -7.50 16.97 8.59
CA HIS A 119 -6.38 16.88 7.67
C HIS A 119 -6.10 15.44 7.27
N ILE A 120 -5.63 15.26 6.05
CA ILE A 120 -5.07 14.01 5.57
C ILE A 120 -3.60 14.26 5.25
N ILE A 121 -2.72 13.53 5.90
CA ILE A 121 -1.29 13.48 5.57
C ILE A 121 -1.08 12.40 4.53
N LEU A 122 -0.38 12.74 3.45
CA LEU A 122 0.10 11.81 2.43
C LEU A 122 1.63 11.83 2.48
N ASP A 123 2.21 10.79 3.05
CA ASP A 123 3.66 10.68 3.20
C ASP A 123 4.26 9.78 2.12
N LEU A 124 4.93 10.40 1.15
CA LEU A 124 5.65 9.70 0.09
C LEU A 124 7.10 9.38 0.47
N THR A 125 7.55 9.76 1.68
CA THR A 125 8.85 9.37 2.21
C THR A 125 8.81 8.05 2.96
N TYR A 126 7.62 7.66 3.44
CA TYR A 126 7.45 6.49 4.27
C TYR A 126 7.91 5.22 3.59
N GLY A 127 8.46 4.31 4.33
CA GLY A 127 8.76 2.94 3.96
C GLY A 127 8.93 2.09 5.20
N ILE A 128 8.81 0.78 5.05
CA ILE A 128 8.96 -0.18 6.15
C ILE A 128 10.28 0.06 6.87
N TYR A 129 11.35 0.34 6.13
CA TYR A 129 12.61 0.87 6.65
C TYR A 129 12.98 2.11 5.87
N ASN A 130 13.20 3.21 6.58
CA ASN A 130 13.63 4.45 5.97
C ASN A 130 15.15 4.61 6.10
N TYR A 131 15.78 4.90 4.99
CA TYR A 131 17.19 5.30 4.90
C TYR A 131 17.35 6.34 3.79
N ASP A 132 18.39 7.14 3.88
CA ASP A 132 18.65 8.17 2.88
C ASP A 132 18.84 7.57 1.48
N GLY A 133 18.09 8.11 0.53
CA GLY A 133 18.11 7.68 -0.86
C GLY A 133 17.26 6.42 -1.15
N LYS A 134 16.39 5.98 -0.22
CA LYS A 134 15.39 4.96 -0.51
C LYS A 134 14.38 5.44 -1.55
N VAL A 135 13.82 6.62 -1.35
CA VAL A 135 12.97 7.29 -2.34
C VAL A 135 13.89 8.00 -3.33
N LEU A 136 13.89 7.57 -4.57
CA LEU A 136 14.65 8.20 -5.64
C LEU A 136 13.93 9.46 -6.12
N ILE A 137 12.61 9.37 -6.26
CA ILE A 137 11.76 10.45 -6.71
C ILE A 137 10.32 10.18 -6.31
N ALA A 138 9.59 11.24 -6.00
CA ALA A 138 8.15 11.24 -5.84
C ALA A 138 7.55 12.48 -6.52
N ASN A 139 6.38 12.29 -7.08
CA ASN A 139 5.56 13.35 -7.68
C ASN A 139 4.14 13.21 -7.16
N LEU A 140 3.50 14.33 -6.95
CA LEU A 140 2.11 14.42 -6.56
C LEU A 140 1.49 15.61 -7.28
N ARG A 141 0.36 15.38 -7.93
CA ARG A 141 -0.40 16.39 -8.65
C ARG A 141 -1.84 16.43 -8.18
N VAL A 142 -2.34 17.62 -7.90
CA VAL A 142 -3.75 17.90 -7.67
C VAL A 142 -4.40 18.14 -9.03
N GLU A 143 -5.20 17.19 -9.49
CA GLU A 143 -5.87 17.25 -10.80
C GLU A 143 -7.13 18.11 -10.75
N ASP A 144 -7.89 17.96 -9.66
CA ASP A 144 -9.08 18.73 -9.33
C ASP A 144 -9.32 18.72 -7.83
N GLU A 145 -10.41 19.31 -7.35
CA GLU A 145 -10.74 19.39 -5.92
C GLU A 145 -11.02 18.04 -5.25
N TYR A 146 -11.13 16.95 -5.99
CA TYR A 146 -11.39 15.59 -5.47
C TYR A 146 -10.30 14.59 -5.82
N THR A 147 -9.39 14.91 -6.75
CA THR A 147 -8.54 13.93 -7.39
C THR A 147 -7.06 14.31 -7.30
N LEU A 148 -6.26 13.37 -6.86
CA LEU A 148 -4.81 13.43 -6.96
C LEU A 148 -4.31 12.33 -7.87
N THR A 149 -3.19 12.59 -8.54
CA THR A 149 -2.35 11.56 -9.18
C THR A 149 -0.91 11.75 -8.76
N GLY A 150 -0.13 10.70 -8.90
CA GLY A 150 1.29 10.79 -8.59
C GLY A 150 2.01 9.46 -8.76
N TYR A 151 3.29 9.52 -8.49
CA TYR A 151 4.12 8.32 -8.50
C TYR A 151 5.23 8.41 -7.49
N ARG A 152 5.74 7.26 -7.14
CA ARG A 152 6.90 7.10 -6.28
C ARG A 152 7.80 6.02 -6.86
N ILE A 153 9.08 6.33 -6.97
CA ILE A 153 10.11 5.37 -7.40
C ILE A 153 11.06 5.19 -6.23
N THR A 154 11.19 3.94 -5.78
CA THR A 154 12.03 3.58 -4.64
C THR A 154 13.07 2.55 -5.05
N ARG A 155 14.11 2.41 -4.21
CA ARG A 155 15.10 1.35 -4.29
C ARG A 155 15.29 0.71 -2.91
N GLY A 156 15.73 -0.52 -2.91
CA GLY A 156 16.00 -1.28 -1.70
C GLY A 156 16.66 -2.59 -2.06
N TRP A 157 16.05 -3.70 -1.66
CA TRP A 157 16.37 -5.02 -2.20
C TRP A 157 16.13 -5.04 -3.72
N SER A 158 15.00 -4.48 -4.16
CA SER A 158 14.75 -4.22 -5.57
C SER A 158 15.57 -3.05 -6.07
N ARG A 159 16.05 -3.13 -7.32
CA ARG A 159 16.80 -2.03 -7.95
C ARG A 159 15.94 -0.79 -8.11
N MET A 160 14.70 -0.97 -8.57
CA MET A 160 13.72 0.10 -8.75
C MET A 160 12.31 -0.47 -8.61
N ASN A 161 11.55 0.07 -7.68
CA ASN A 161 10.11 -0.16 -7.56
C ASN A 161 9.36 1.06 -8.08
N TYR A 162 8.41 0.83 -8.98
CA TYR A 162 7.57 1.87 -9.56
C TYR A 162 6.16 1.73 -9.00
N THR A 163 5.71 2.73 -8.27
CA THR A 163 4.34 2.79 -7.77
C THR A 163 3.69 4.07 -8.25
N TYR A 164 2.77 3.96 -9.19
CA TYR A 164 1.89 5.05 -9.62
C TYR A 164 0.57 4.94 -8.88
N PHE A 165 -0.03 6.07 -8.57
CA PHE A 165 -1.28 6.10 -7.83
C PHE A 165 -2.24 7.17 -8.32
N ALA A 166 -3.52 6.95 -8.03
CA ALA A 166 -4.57 7.94 -8.14
C ALA A 166 -5.40 7.91 -6.85
N VAL A 167 -5.69 9.07 -6.29
CA VAL A 167 -6.50 9.20 -5.07
C VAL A 167 -7.79 9.93 -5.40
N ARG A 168 -8.92 9.43 -4.92
CA ARG A 168 -10.21 10.09 -5.01
C ARG A 168 -10.78 10.29 -3.60
N PHE A 169 -11.10 11.54 -3.28
CA PHE A 169 -11.76 11.93 -2.04
C PHE A 169 -13.27 12.06 -2.23
N SER A 170 -14.05 11.78 -1.18
CA SER A 170 -15.50 11.99 -1.18
C SER A 170 -15.93 13.44 -0.85
N LYS A 171 -14.97 14.26 -0.39
CA LYS A 171 -15.15 15.68 -0.07
C LYS A 171 -14.15 16.53 -0.87
N PRO A 172 -14.50 17.79 -1.20
CA PRO A 172 -13.57 18.67 -1.89
C PRO A 172 -12.42 19.09 -0.96
N ILE A 173 -11.23 19.15 -1.52
CA ILE A 173 -10.03 19.70 -0.88
C ILE A 173 -10.22 21.21 -0.71
N LYS A 174 -10.05 21.72 0.51
CA LYS A 174 -10.10 23.17 0.81
C LYS A 174 -8.76 23.85 0.54
N ASN A 175 -7.71 23.32 1.15
CA ASN A 175 -6.34 23.76 0.99
C ASN A 175 -5.42 22.54 0.97
N TYR A 176 -4.23 22.73 0.49
CA TYR A 176 -3.19 21.71 0.54
C TYR A 176 -1.81 22.36 0.49
N GLY A 177 -0.83 21.64 0.96
CA GLY A 177 0.56 22.05 0.90
C GLY A 177 1.50 20.88 1.05
N CYS A 178 2.78 21.14 0.95
CA CYS A 178 3.78 20.11 1.10
C CYS A 178 5.04 20.59 1.80
N ARG A 179 5.76 19.63 2.38
CA ARG A 179 7.14 19.77 2.77
C ARG A 179 8.00 18.85 1.90
N ASN A 180 8.98 19.46 1.24
CA ASN A 180 10.09 18.73 0.65
C ASN A 180 11.35 19.14 1.39
N THR A 181 11.93 18.26 2.19
CA THR A 181 13.10 18.59 3.03
C THR A 181 14.39 18.72 2.24
N GLU A 182 14.37 18.45 0.95
CA GLU A 182 15.49 18.72 0.06
C GLU A 182 15.54 20.21 -0.26
N LYS A 183 16.49 20.91 0.38
CA LYS A 183 16.76 22.32 0.05
C LYS A 183 17.58 22.37 -1.23
N VAL A 184 16.91 22.63 -2.35
CA VAL A 184 17.61 23.01 -3.58
C VAL A 184 18.23 24.39 -3.38
N LYS A 185 19.53 24.44 -3.18
CA LYS A 185 20.28 25.70 -3.19
C LYS A 185 20.41 26.17 -4.64
N TYR A 186 19.59 27.11 -5.01
CA TYR A 186 19.74 27.80 -6.28
C TYR A 186 20.40 29.15 -6.08
N ASN A 187 21.61 29.31 -6.59
CA ASN A 187 22.35 30.58 -6.53
C ASN A 187 22.08 31.38 -7.80
N GLY A 188 21.13 32.31 -7.78
CA GLY A 188 21.00 33.17 -8.95
C GLY A 188 19.73 33.98 -9.12
N PHE A 189 18.56 33.51 -8.69
CA PHE A 189 17.33 34.27 -8.84
C PHE A 189 16.47 34.23 -7.59
N TRP A 190 15.88 35.37 -7.25
CA TRP A 190 14.84 35.45 -6.23
C TRP A 190 13.53 34.85 -6.74
N ARG A 191 12.99 33.88 -6.01
CA ARG A 191 11.61 33.48 -6.18
C ARG A 191 10.74 34.47 -5.40
N LYS A 192 9.86 35.18 -6.10
CA LYS A 192 8.96 36.15 -5.49
C LYS A 192 7.83 35.50 -4.70
N PHE A 193 7.45 34.28 -5.06
CA PHE A 193 6.34 33.56 -4.47
C PHE A 193 6.77 32.18 -3.98
N ASP A 194 6.25 31.78 -2.82
CA ASP A 194 6.33 30.41 -2.36
C ASP A 194 5.30 29.58 -3.16
N MET A 195 5.72 28.40 -3.64
CA MET A 195 4.88 27.48 -4.40
C MET A 195 4.65 26.18 -3.63
N THR A 196 4.74 26.21 -2.29
CA THR A 196 4.47 25.04 -1.44
C THR A 196 3.00 24.92 -1.06
N ASP A 197 2.29 26.04 -0.99
CA ASP A 197 0.87 26.07 -0.62
C ASP A 197 -0.01 26.24 -1.84
N ASN A 198 -1.00 25.37 -1.98
CA ASN A 198 -1.98 25.33 -3.07
C ASN A 198 -1.37 25.33 -4.49
N PHE A 199 -0.10 24.94 -4.62
CA PHE A 199 0.50 24.73 -5.93
C PHE A 199 0.24 23.29 -6.40
N PRO A 200 -0.37 23.08 -7.58
CA PRO A 200 -0.93 21.78 -7.96
C PRO A 200 0.09 20.69 -8.26
N GLU A 201 1.36 21.03 -8.44
CA GLU A 201 2.44 20.08 -8.74
C GLU A 201 3.48 20.09 -7.64
N MET A 202 3.75 18.94 -7.04
CA MET A 202 4.73 18.75 -5.97
C MET A 202 5.71 17.65 -6.37
N PHE A 203 6.99 17.89 -6.18
CA PHE A 203 8.04 17.01 -6.66
C PHE A 203 9.24 16.99 -5.71
N GLY A 204 9.81 15.81 -5.50
CA GLY A 204 11.01 15.63 -4.68
C GLY A 204 11.16 14.21 -4.16
N ASN A 205 12.26 13.93 -3.47
CA ASN A 205 12.52 12.62 -2.87
C ASN A 205 12.16 12.56 -1.37
N LYS A 206 11.82 13.71 -0.77
CA LYS A 206 11.40 13.82 0.64
C LYS A 206 10.05 14.55 0.76
N LEU A 207 9.12 14.16 -0.10
CA LEU A 207 7.82 14.81 -0.25
C LEU A 207 6.78 14.25 0.74
N ILE A 208 6.27 15.13 1.59
CA ILE A 208 5.11 14.89 2.46
C ILE A 208 4.10 15.99 2.19
N ALA A 209 2.88 15.63 1.90
CA ALA A 209 1.79 16.57 1.64
C ALA A 209 0.70 16.47 2.70
N PHE A 210 -0.07 17.54 2.85
CA PHE A 210 -1.31 17.58 3.63
C PHE A 210 -2.44 18.14 2.79
N PHE A 211 -3.66 17.72 3.13
CA PHE A 211 -4.90 18.15 2.48
C PHE A 211 -5.92 18.46 3.56
N ASP A 212 -6.54 19.62 3.49
CA ASP A 212 -7.54 20.11 4.44
C ASP A 212 -8.95 19.87 3.91
N PHE A 213 -9.84 19.41 4.79
CA PHE A 213 -11.24 19.14 4.47
C PHE A 213 -12.19 19.77 5.48
N ASP A 214 -13.42 20.07 5.03
CA ASP A 214 -14.52 20.53 5.88
C ASP A 214 -15.33 19.35 6.40
N PHE A 215 -15.48 19.28 7.72
CA PHE A 215 -16.27 18.27 8.42
C PHE A 215 -17.51 18.85 9.14
N SER A 216 -17.89 20.09 8.87
CA SER A 216 -19.08 20.73 9.45
C SER A 216 -20.39 19.98 9.17
N ASP A 217 -20.40 19.12 8.15
CA ASP A 217 -21.54 18.24 7.84
C ASP A 217 -21.60 16.95 8.68
N ASN A 218 -20.61 16.70 9.54
CA ASN A 218 -20.44 15.50 10.35
C ASN A 218 -20.43 14.18 9.55
N LYS A 219 -20.14 14.22 8.25
CA LYS A 219 -20.03 13.01 7.42
C LYS A 219 -18.58 12.52 7.37
N PRO A 220 -18.39 11.21 7.29
CA PRO A 220 -17.05 10.65 7.13
C PRO A 220 -16.42 11.08 5.79
N LEU A 221 -15.09 11.05 5.75
CA LEU A 221 -14.32 11.15 4.53
C LEU A 221 -14.00 9.75 4.02
N GLU A 222 -14.41 9.45 2.79
CA GLU A 222 -13.97 8.26 2.07
C GLU A 222 -12.82 8.62 1.13
N ILE A 223 -11.80 7.76 1.08
CA ILE A 223 -10.64 7.91 0.21
C ILE A 223 -10.46 6.60 -0.55
N LYS A 224 -10.33 6.68 -1.87
CA LYS A 224 -10.06 5.56 -2.75
C LYS A 224 -8.70 5.75 -3.40
N VAL A 225 -7.81 4.77 -3.28
CA VAL A 225 -6.43 4.84 -3.78
C VAL A 225 -6.19 3.72 -4.78
N GLY A 226 -6.26 4.04 -6.05
CA GLY A 226 -5.90 3.12 -7.12
C GLY A 226 -4.39 3.08 -7.32
N LEU A 227 -3.85 1.88 -7.53
CA LEU A 227 -2.42 1.64 -7.78
C LEU A 227 -2.19 1.12 -9.19
N SER A 228 -1.01 1.42 -9.74
CA SER A 228 -0.52 0.87 -10.99
C SER A 228 1.02 0.78 -10.96
N ALA A 229 1.58 -0.21 -11.64
CA ALA A 229 3.02 -0.27 -11.90
C ALA A 229 3.39 0.33 -13.28
N VAL A 230 2.41 0.83 -14.02
CA VAL A 230 2.56 1.29 -15.41
C VAL A 230 2.63 2.80 -15.49
N ASP A 231 1.54 3.47 -15.13
CA ASP A 231 1.41 4.93 -15.17
C ASP A 231 0.23 5.44 -14.32
N CYS A 232 0.12 6.76 -14.13
CA CYS A 232 -0.98 7.39 -13.39
C CYS A 232 -2.34 7.15 -14.07
N LEU A 233 -2.38 7.06 -15.38
CA LEU A 233 -3.61 6.77 -16.12
C LEU A 233 -4.10 5.34 -15.84
N GLY A 234 -3.18 4.38 -15.71
CA GLY A 234 -3.47 3.02 -15.28
C GLY A 234 -4.09 3.00 -13.87
N ALA A 235 -3.50 3.76 -12.94
CA ALA A 235 -4.04 3.88 -11.58
C ALA A 235 -5.46 4.50 -11.57
N LEU A 236 -5.71 5.54 -12.38
CA LEU A 236 -7.05 6.12 -12.55
C LEU A 236 -8.04 5.12 -13.14
N LYS A 237 -7.65 4.37 -14.17
CA LYS A 237 -8.52 3.34 -14.78
C LYS A 237 -8.86 2.23 -13.79
N ASN A 238 -7.88 1.78 -13.00
CA ASN A 238 -8.08 0.78 -11.95
C ASN A 238 -9.09 1.29 -10.91
N LEU A 239 -8.91 2.53 -10.45
CA LEU A 239 -9.79 3.18 -9.50
C LEU A 239 -11.22 3.29 -10.03
N GLU A 240 -11.41 3.80 -11.24
CA GLU A 240 -12.72 3.96 -11.85
C GLU A 240 -13.40 2.61 -12.10
N ALA A 241 -12.69 1.62 -12.66
CA ALA A 241 -13.27 0.34 -13.01
C ALA A 241 -13.75 -0.46 -11.78
N GLU A 242 -13.05 -0.36 -10.67
CA GLU A 242 -13.34 -1.19 -9.49
C GLU A 242 -14.26 -0.50 -8.48
N THR A 243 -14.31 0.85 -8.46
CA THR A 243 -15.00 1.57 -7.37
C THR A 243 -16.00 2.64 -7.80
N LYS A 244 -16.18 2.88 -9.11
CA LYS A 244 -17.12 3.91 -9.60
C LYS A 244 -18.55 3.60 -9.17
N GLY A 245 -19.20 4.59 -8.56
CA GLY A 245 -20.58 4.49 -8.13
C GLY A 245 -20.81 3.62 -6.89
N LYS A 246 -19.73 3.08 -6.28
CA LYS A 246 -19.83 2.23 -5.09
C LYS A 246 -19.45 3.00 -3.83
N SER A 247 -20.23 2.82 -2.77
CA SER A 247 -19.94 3.26 -1.42
C SER A 247 -18.90 2.35 -0.76
N PHE A 248 -18.32 2.80 0.34
CA PHE A 248 -17.44 1.98 1.17
C PHE A 248 -18.10 0.66 1.60
N ASN A 249 -19.37 0.71 2.02
CA ASN A 249 -20.06 -0.48 2.52
C ASN A 249 -20.30 -1.52 1.41
N GLU A 250 -20.63 -1.11 0.19
CA GLU A 250 -20.79 -2.01 -0.96
C GLU A 250 -19.46 -2.68 -1.31
N ILE A 251 -18.35 -1.93 -1.34
CA ILE A 251 -17.02 -2.49 -1.60
C ILE A 251 -16.61 -3.45 -0.49
N LYS A 252 -16.84 -3.09 0.77
CA LYS A 252 -16.57 -3.96 1.92
C LYS A 252 -17.32 -5.29 1.78
N GLU A 253 -18.62 -5.25 1.51
CA GLU A 253 -19.45 -6.43 1.37
C GLU A 253 -19.00 -7.31 0.19
N GLU A 254 -18.73 -6.71 -0.97
CA GLU A 254 -18.19 -7.43 -2.14
C GLU A 254 -16.87 -8.13 -1.81
N THR A 255 -15.98 -7.46 -1.08
CA THR A 255 -14.68 -8.00 -0.71
C THR A 255 -14.81 -9.12 0.31
N GLN A 256 -15.66 -8.96 1.33
CA GLN A 256 -15.93 -10.02 2.31
C GLN A 256 -16.56 -11.26 1.64
N ASN A 257 -17.52 -11.06 0.74
CA ASN A 257 -18.12 -12.15 -0.04
C ASN A 257 -17.09 -12.85 -0.95
N LYS A 258 -16.15 -12.11 -1.52
CA LYS A 258 -15.04 -12.68 -2.30
C LYS A 258 -14.15 -13.56 -1.43
N TRP A 259 -13.78 -13.10 -0.23
CA TRP A 259 -13.00 -13.90 0.71
C TRP A 259 -13.75 -15.12 1.22
N GLU A 260 -15.03 -14.99 1.55
CA GLU A 260 -15.89 -16.12 1.95
C GLU A 260 -15.91 -17.21 0.87
N LYS A 261 -16.09 -16.81 -0.40
CA LYS A 261 -16.03 -17.73 -1.55
C LYS A 261 -14.68 -18.41 -1.69
N GLU A 262 -13.57 -17.67 -1.48
CA GLU A 262 -12.22 -18.22 -1.58
C GLU A 262 -11.94 -19.23 -0.46
N LEU A 263 -12.27 -18.87 0.79
CA LEU A 263 -12.00 -19.68 1.98
C LEU A 263 -12.96 -20.91 2.10
N SER A 264 -14.16 -20.81 1.56
CA SER A 264 -15.13 -21.92 1.60
C SER A 264 -14.79 -23.09 0.68
N CYS A 265 -13.68 -23.04 -0.06
CA CYS A 265 -13.21 -24.15 -0.91
C CYS A 265 -12.88 -25.42 -0.10
N ILE A 266 -12.54 -25.27 1.18
CA ILE A 266 -12.36 -26.36 2.13
C ILE A 266 -13.28 -26.11 3.33
N LYS A 267 -14.07 -27.12 3.69
CA LYS A 267 -14.93 -27.08 4.88
C LYS A 267 -14.46 -28.13 5.86
N ILE A 268 -14.21 -27.70 7.11
CA ILE A 268 -13.83 -28.61 8.19
C ILE A 268 -14.92 -28.67 9.26
N ASP A 269 -15.09 -29.86 9.83
CA ASP A 269 -15.90 -30.06 11.03
C ASP A 269 -14.99 -30.16 12.24
N ALA A 270 -14.95 -29.08 13.04
CA ALA A 270 -14.08 -28.94 14.19
C ALA A 270 -14.66 -27.91 15.17
N ASP A 271 -14.11 -27.84 16.37
CA ASP A 271 -14.40 -26.77 17.33
C ASP A 271 -13.98 -25.38 16.81
N TYR A 272 -14.44 -24.35 17.49
CA TYR A 272 -14.21 -22.95 17.07
C TYR A 272 -12.73 -22.61 16.94
N ASP A 273 -11.91 -22.97 17.92
CA ASP A 273 -10.49 -22.63 17.95
C ASP A 273 -9.72 -23.26 16.80
N LYS A 274 -10.00 -24.54 16.51
CA LYS A 274 -9.40 -25.22 15.34
C LYS A 274 -9.86 -24.61 14.03
N LYS A 275 -11.13 -24.22 13.92
CA LYS A 275 -11.62 -23.47 12.75
C LYS A 275 -10.90 -22.14 12.57
N CYS A 276 -10.68 -21.39 13.65
CA CYS A 276 -9.92 -20.13 13.61
C CYS A 276 -8.50 -20.38 13.09
N VAL A 277 -7.78 -21.32 13.66
CA VAL A 277 -6.41 -21.67 13.21
C VAL A 277 -6.39 -22.09 11.74
N PHE A 278 -7.30 -22.98 11.35
CA PHE A 278 -7.36 -23.50 10.00
C PHE A 278 -7.64 -22.40 8.97
N TYR A 279 -8.72 -21.63 9.16
CA TYR A 279 -9.10 -20.60 8.18
C TYR A 279 -8.16 -19.41 8.15
N THR A 280 -7.54 -19.07 9.29
CA THR A 280 -6.46 -18.06 9.31
C THR A 280 -5.25 -18.55 8.51
N SER A 281 -4.85 -19.80 8.67
CA SER A 281 -3.75 -20.39 7.91
C SER A 281 -4.09 -20.46 6.40
N LEU A 282 -5.30 -20.86 6.06
CA LEU A 282 -5.76 -20.89 4.67
C LEU A 282 -5.80 -19.48 4.05
N TYR A 283 -6.26 -18.48 4.82
CA TYR A 283 -6.22 -17.07 4.41
C TYR A 283 -4.79 -16.62 4.09
N HIS A 284 -3.83 -16.95 4.95
CA HIS A 284 -2.42 -16.59 4.72
C HIS A 284 -1.85 -17.18 3.44
N THR A 285 -2.25 -18.41 3.04
CA THR A 285 -1.79 -19.01 1.77
C THR A 285 -2.37 -18.34 0.52
N MET A 286 -3.33 -17.43 0.68
CA MET A 286 -4.01 -16.75 -0.43
C MET A 286 -3.66 -15.27 -0.56
N ILE A 287 -2.83 -14.72 0.33
CA ILE A 287 -2.45 -13.29 0.31
C ILE A 287 -1.44 -13.00 -0.81
N ASN A 288 -0.46 -13.89 -0.99
CA ASN A 288 0.54 -13.85 -2.06
C ASN A 288 0.51 -15.18 -2.82
N PRO A 289 0.95 -15.18 -4.10
CA PRO A 289 1.32 -14.06 -4.97
C PRO A 289 0.19 -13.08 -5.23
N SER A 290 0.53 -11.80 -5.44
CA SER A 290 -0.42 -10.71 -5.65
C SER A 290 -0.61 -10.39 -7.13
N ILE A 291 -1.82 -9.92 -7.50
CA ILE A 291 -2.09 -9.42 -8.85
C ILE A 291 -1.17 -8.22 -9.15
N TYR A 292 -0.50 -8.27 -10.29
CA TYR A 292 0.42 -7.22 -10.74
C TYR A 292 0.17 -6.88 -12.20
N GLN A 293 -1.01 -6.37 -12.47
CA GLN A 293 -1.39 -5.81 -13.76
C GLN A 293 -2.57 -4.86 -13.60
N ASP A 294 -2.66 -3.88 -14.48
CA ASP A 294 -3.80 -2.96 -14.58
C ASP A 294 -5.03 -3.66 -15.14
N ILE A 295 -6.20 -3.04 -14.98
CA ILE A 295 -7.47 -3.60 -15.48
C ILE A 295 -7.48 -3.78 -17.01
N ASP A 296 -6.68 -3.00 -17.72
CA ASP A 296 -6.50 -3.12 -19.17
C ASP A 296 -5.45 -4.20 -19.57
N GLY A 297 -4.91 -4.93 -18.58
CA GLY A 297 -3.97 -6.03 -18.78
C GLY A 297 -2.51 -5.60 -18.91
N ARG A 298 -2.18 -4.30 -18.84
CA ARG A 298 -0.78 -3.84 -18.86
C ARG A 298 -0.09 -4.11 -17.54
N TYR A 299 1.19 -4.43 -17.57
CA TYR A 299 2.02 -4.62 -16.39
C TYR A 299 3.49 -4.31 -16.69
N ARG A 300 4.27 -4.06 -15.65
CA ARG A 300 5.73 -3.87 -15.78
C ARG A 300 6.44 -5.21 -15.62
N GLY A 301 7.19 -5.61 -16.64
CA GLY A 301 7.98 -6.84 -16.65
C GLY A 301 9.27 -6.74 -15.84
N ILE A 302 9.96 -7.88 -15.69
CA ILE A 302 11.26 -7.97 -15.02
C ILE A 302 12.40 -7.27 -15.77
N ASP A 303 12.17 -6.94 -17.05
CA ASP A 303 13.01 -6.08 -17.88
C ASP A 303 12.68 -4.59 -17.73
N HIS A 304 11.77 -4.25 -16.84
CA HIS A 304 11.19 -2.92 -16.60
C HIS A 304 10.41 -2.33 -17.79
N ASN A 305 10.21 -3.08 -18.87
CA ASN A 305 9.32 -2.68 -19.97
C ASN A 305 7.86 -2.89 -19.58
N ILE A 306 6.97 -2.19 -20.28
CA ILE A 306 5.52 -2.40 -20.13
C ILE A 306 5.10 -3.48 -21.12
N HIS A 307 4.46 -4.50 -20.58
CA HIS A 307 3.94 -5.64 -21.34
C HIS A 307 2.42 -5.68 -21.25
N GLN A 308 1.83 -6.46 -22.16
CA GLN A 308 0.40 -6.75 -22.21
C GLN A 308 0.18 -8.22 -21.86
N ALA A 309 -0.60 -8.49 -20.83
CA ALA A 309 -1.01 -9.86 -20.51
C ALA A 309 -1.86 -10.44 -21.64
N THR A 310 -1.68 -11.72 -21.90
CA THR A 310 -2.55 -12.47 -22.82
C THR A 310 -3.98 -12.44 -22.31
N LYS A 311 -4.95 -12.30 -23.21
CA LYS A 311 -6.36 -12.25 -22.85
C LYS A 311 -6.76 -13.46 -21.99
N GLY A 312 -7.36 -13.20 -20.83
CA GLY A 312 -7.76 -14.22 -19.86
C GLY A 312 -6.66 -14.68 -18.93
N GLN A 313 -5.43 -14.15 -19.06
CA GLN A 313 -4.35 -14.38 -18.10
C GLN A 313 -4.20 -13.21 -17.14
N THR A 314 -3.86 -13.53 -15.90
CA THR A 314 -3.50 -12.58 -14.88
C THR A 314 -2.01 -12.71 -14.57
N ASN A 315 -1.30 -11.60 -14.58
CA ASN A 315 0.10 -11.55 -14.17
C ASN A 315 0.19 -11.33 -12.67
N TYR A 316 1.04 -12.12 -12.01
CA TYR A 316 1.25 -12.10 -10.57
C TYR A 316 2.69 -11.69 -10.21
N THR A 317 2.84 -11.24 -8.99
CA THR A 317 4.13 -10.85 -8.39
C THR A 317 4.21 -11.27 -6.93
N VAL A 318 5.34 -10.99 -6.27
CA VAL A 318 5.64 -11.40 -4.90
C VAL A 318 5.64 -12.92 -4.78
N PHE A 319 6.51 -13.53 -5.58
CA PHE A 319 6.82 -14.94 -5.47
C PHE A 319 7.95 -15.15 -4.45
N SER A 320 7.86 -16.25 -3.70
CA SER A 320 8.89 -16.74 -2.80
C SER A 320 9.00 -18.26 -2.93
N VAL A 321 9.44 -18.73 -4.10
CA VAL A 321 9.40 -20.15 -4.48
C VAL A 321 10.23 -21.01 -3.52
N TRP A 322 11.31 -20.48 -2.95
CA TRP A 322 12.11 -21.16 -1.93
C TRP A 322 11.29 -21.59 -0.71
N ASP A 323 10.27 -20.81 -0.35
CA ASP A 323 9.41 -21.08 0.80
C ASP A 323 8.16 -21.85 0.39
N THR A 324 7.52 -21.42 -0.69
CA THR A 324 6.17 -21.84 -1.06
C THR A 324 6.11 -23.20 -1.78
N PHE A 325 7.22 -23.67 -2.38
CA PHE A 325 7.27 -24.96 -3.08
C PHE A 325 6.94 -26.15 -2.16
N ARG A 326 7.19 -26.01 -0.86
CA ARG A 326 7.03 -27.07 0.13
C ARG A 326 5.57 -27.44 0.39
N GLY A 327 4.70 -26.46 0.43
CA GLY A 327 3.29 -26.69 0.82
C GLY A 327 2.27 -25.83 0.09
N GLU A 328 2.51 -24.51 -0.07
CA GLU A 328 1.55 -23.58 -0.65
C GLU A 328 1.24 -23.90 -2.12
N HIS A 329 2.25 -24.04 -2.99
CA HIS A 329 2.00 -24.37 -4.39
C HIS A 329 1.38 -25.76 -4.58
N PRO A 330 1.81 -26.85 -3.89
CA PRO A 330 1.11 -28.11 -3.89
C PRO A 330 -0.36 -28.00 -3.44
N LEU A 331 -0.64 -27.22 -2.38
CA LEU A 331 -2.01 -26.97 -1.94
C LEU A 331 -2.81 -26.26 -3.02
N MET A 332 -2.27 -25.18 -3.61
CA MET A 332 -2.95 -24.42 -4.67
C MET A 332 -3.25 -25.30 -5.90
N ASN A 333 -2.38 -26.23 -6.26
CA ASN A 333 -2.64 -27.19 -7.33
C ASN A 333 -3.88 -28.04 -7.05
N LEU A 334 -4.16 -28.36 -5.79
CA LEU A 334 -5.32 -29.15 -5.39
C LEU A 334 -6.61 -28.32 -5.32
N ILE A 335 -6.55 -27.13 -4.71
CA ILE A 335 -7.75 -26.35 -4.38
C ILE A 335 -8.06 -25.23 -5.38
N LYS A 336 -7.07 -24.75 -6.11
CA LYS A 336 -7.18 -23.64 -7.07
C LYS A 336 -6.32 -23.88 -8.34
N PRO A 337 -6.52 -24.99 -9.07
CA PRO A 337 -5.64 -25.36 -10.19
C PRO A 337 -5.52 -24.28 -11.27
N SER A 338 -6.61 -23.58 -11.61
CA SER A 338 -6.58 -22.50 -12.58
C SER A 338 -5.73 -21.30 -12.13
N ARG A 339 -5.65 -21.04 -10.82
CA ARG A 339 -4.77 -19.99 -10.26
C ARG A 339 -3.31 -20.43 -10.29
N SER A 340 -3.02 -21.69 -9.99
CA SER A 340 -1.69 -22.27 -10.14
C SER A 340 -1.17 -22.18 -11.56
N GLU A 341 -2.01 -22.44 -12.56
CA GLU A 341 -1.65 -22.26 -13.97
C GLU A 341 -1.26 -20.82 -14.27
N GLN A 342 -1.98 -19.83 -13.72
CA GLN A 342 -1.65 -18.42 -13.90
C GLN A 342 -0.35 -18.03 -13.20
N PHE A 343 -0.04 -18.61 -12.05
CA PHE A 343 1.25 -18.44 -11.38
C PHE A 343 2.40 -18.96 -12.25
N VAL A 344 2.27 -20.15 -12.79
CA VAL A 344 3.24 -20.74 -13.72
C VAL A 344 3.43 -19.85 -14.94
N ASN A 345 2.35 -19.38 -15.56
CA ASN A 345 2.43 -18.48 -16.71
C ASN A 345 3.12 -17.16 -16.37
N SER A 346 2.89 -16.61 -15.17
CA SER A 346 3.60 -15.42 -14.70
C SER A 346 5.11 -15.68 -14.57
N MET A 347 5.50 -16.82 -14.01
CA MET A 347 6.91 -17.21 -13.88
C MET A 347 7.58 -17.42 -15.26
N LEU A 348 6.85 -18.02 -16.22
CA LEU A 348 7.34 -18.17 -17.60
C LEU A 348 7.50 -16.81 -18.29
N ASN A 349 6.58 -15.86 -18.06
CA ASN A 349 6.74 -14.49 -18.56
C ASN A 349 7.98 -13.82 -17.95
N HIS A 350 8.23 -13.99 -16.66
CA HIS A 350 9.43 -13.48 -16.01
C HIS A 350 10.71 -14.07 -16.65
N TYR A 351 10.72 -15.38 -16.92
CA TYR A 351 11.82 -16.03 -17.63
C TYR A 351 12.04 -15.42 -19.03
N LEU A 352 10.97 -15.27 -19.81
CA LEU A 352 11.04 -14.73 -21.17
C LEU A 352 11.50 -13.27 -21.21
N GLN A 353 11.15 -12.47 -20.19
CA GLN A 353 11.51 -11.05 -20.04
C GLN A 353 12.89 -10.88 -19.38
N SER A 354 13.36 -11.88 -18.63
CA SER A 354 14.67 -11.82 -17.99
C SER A 354 15.81 -11.78 -19.00
N VAL A 355 16.77 -10.91 -18.76
CA VAL A 355 18.02 -10.84 -19.54
C VAL A 355 18.80 -12.16 -19.45
N HIS A 356 18.76 -12.79 -18.29
CA HIS A 356 19.52 -14.03 -18.00
C HIS A 356 18.83 -15.29 -18.50
N LYS A 357 17.54 -15.23 -18.86
CA LYS A 357 16.76 -16.40 -19.29
C LYS A 357 16.76 -17.53 -18.25
N VAL A 358 16.58 -17.17 -16.99
CA VAL A 358 16.42 -18.09 -15.88
C VAL A 358 15.13 -17.77 -15.13
N LEU A 359 14.52 -18.79 -14.53
CA LEU A 359 13.29 -18.60 -13.72
C LEU A 359 13.65 -17.87 -12.43
N PRO A 360 12.96 -16.79 -12.08
CA PRO A 360 13.19 -16.11 -10.83
C PRO A 360 12.67 -16.92 -9.64
N ILE A 361 13.31 -16.80 -8.49
CA ILE A 361 12.88 -17.43 -7.24
C ILE A 361 12.06 -16.45 -6.40
N TRP A 362 12.49 -15.19 -6.37
CA TRP A 362 11.86 -14.12 -5.60
C TRP A 362 11.48 -12.93 -6.47
N SER A 363 10.75 -13.17 -7.55
CA SER A 363 10.31 -12.07 -8.38
C SER A 363 9.32 -11.18 -7.62
N HIS A 364 9.64 -9.91 -7.57
CA HIS A 364 8.95 -8.92 -6.78
C HIS A 364 8.84 -7.60 -7.53
N MET A 365 7.60 -7.18 -7.86
CA MET A 365 7.29 -5.90 -8.51
C MET A 365 8.18 -5.57 -9.72
N GLY A 366 8.39 -6.55 -10.61
CA GLY A 366 9.26 -6.43 -11.77
C GLY A 366 10.76 -6.48 -11.46
N ASN A 367 11.16 -7.02 -10.32
CA ASN A 367 12.56 -7.17 -9.92
C ASN A 367 12.90 -8.59 -9.48
N GLU A 368 14.16 -8.93 -9.60
CA GLU A 368 14.81 -10.11 -9.03
C GLU A 368 16.29 -9.80 -8.82
N ASN A 369 16.84 -10.22 -7.70
CA ASN A 369 18.26 -9.96 -7.37
C ASN A 369 19.20 -11.10 -7.69
N TRP A 370 18.66 -12.28 -8.02
CA TRP A 370 19.46 -13.47 -8.37
C TRP A 370 20.47 -13.85 -7.28
N CYS A 371 20.11 -13.61 -6.01
CA CYS A 371 21.03 -13.71 -4.89
C CYS A 371 21.10 -15.10 -4.27
N MET A 372 20.23 -16.03 -4.66
CA MET A 372 20.16 -17.39 -4.12
C MET A 372 20.36 -18.42 -5.22
N ILE A 373 20.71 -19.64 -4.82
CA ILE A 373 20.83 -20.78 -5.73
C ILE A 373 19.46 -21.42 -6.00
N GLY A 374 19.30 -22.13 -7.11
CA GLY A 374 18.09 -22.86 -7.48
C GLY A 374 17.29 -22.29 -8.64
N TYR A 375 17.92 -21.40 -9.42
CA TYR A 375 17.38 -20.87 -10.67
C TYR A 375 17.29 -21.93 -11.75
#